data_9eafdcb83ae015e2925df3ba9aa4f08f
#
_entry.id   9eafdcb83ae015e2925df3ba9aa4f08f
#
_cell.length_a   1.000
_cell.length_b   1.000
_cell.length_c   1.000
_cell.angle_alpha   90.00
_cell.angle_beta   90.00
_cell.angle_gamma   90.00
#
_symmetry.space_group_name_H-M   'P 1'
#
loop_
_entity.id
_entity.type
_entity.pdbx_description
1 polymer ?
#
loop_
_entity_poly.entity_id
_entity_poly.type
_entity_poly.pdbx_seq_one_letter_code
_entity_poly.pdbx_strand_id
1 'polypeptide(L)'
;MAELYRTEYHPKGLSELPQYKILCGVIYRTVTHGDGYIKISQYVIREDKIYRTKKHVDGYNTLPQYEIRGYKIYRTATHENGPSELPDYIIR
;
A
#
# COMPACT_ATOMS: atom_id res chain seq x y z
N MET A 1 -4.85 10.89 10.98
CA MET A 1 -4.28 9.61 10.51
C MET A 1 -4.97 9.22 9.21
N ALA A 2 -4.20 8.89 8.19
CA ALA A 2 -4.76 8.50 6.90
C ALA A 2 -4.87 6.97 6.81
N GLU A 3 -5.82 6.51 6.01
CA GLU A 3 -6.05 5.08 5.79
C GLU A 3 -6.10 4.79 4.30
N LEU A 4 -5.74 3.57 3.91
CA LEU A 4 -5.74 3.12 2.53
C LEU A 4 -6.86 2.12 2.31
N TYR A 5 -7.68 2.37 1.28
CA TYR A 5 -8.80 1.51 0.90
C TYR A 5 -8.55 0.95 -0.50
N ARG A 6 -8.86 -0.33 -0.69
CA ARG A 6 -8.79 -0.93 -2.03
C ARG A 6 -9.83 -0.31 -2.95
N THR A 7 -9.45 -0.08 -4.19
CA THR A 7 -10.37 0.36 -5.25
C THR A 7 -10.97 -0.86 -5.96
N GLU A 8 -11.93 -0.61 -6.84
CA GLU A 8 -12.48 -1.67 -7.70
C GLU A 8 -11.43 -2.23 -8.68
N TYR A 9 -10.32 -1.51 -8.90
CA TYR A 9 -9.24 -1.93 -9.79
C TYR A 9 -8.19 -2.78 -9.10
N HIS A 10 -8.27 -2.92 -7.79
CA HIS A 10 -7.37 -3.79 -7.03
C HIS A 10 -7.64 -5.25 -7.45
N PRO A 11 -6.59 -6.09 -7.59
CA PRO A 11 -6.79 -7.50 -7.97
C PRO A 11 -7.80 -8.26 -7.12
N LYS A 12 -7.94 -7.90 -5.84
CA LYS A 12 -8.89 -8.52 -4.92
C LYS A 12 -10.22 -7.78 -4.85
N GLY A 13 -10.39 -6.72 -5.67
CA GLY A 13 -11.62 -5.96 -5.73
C GLY A 13 -11.78 -4.90 -4.65
N LEU A 14 -12.88 -4.17 -4.75
CA LEU A 14 -13.22 -3.08 -3.85
C LEU A 14 -13.41 -3.55 -2.41
N SER A 15 -12.93 -2.73 -1.46
CA SER A 15 -13.24 -2.94 -0.06
C SER A 15 -13.65 -1.61 0.57
N GLU A 16 -14.73 -1.61 1.35
CA GLU A 16 -15.17 -0.44 2.09
C GLU A 16 -14.47 -0.33 3.45
N LEU A 17 -13.69 -1.37 3.82
CA LEU A 17 -12.93 -1.37 5.06
C LEU A 17 -11.47 -1.05 4.77
N PRO A 18 -10.81 -0.22 5.61
CA PRO A 18 -9.42 0.15 5.36
C PRO A 18 -8.49 -1.06 5.47
N GLN A 19 -7.53 -1.14 4.55
CA GLN A 19 -6.55 -2.23 4.53
C GLN A 19 -5.26 -1.84 5.24
N TYR A 20 -4.91 -0.56 5.20
CA TYR A 20 -3.68 -0.04 5.80
C TYR A 20 -3.94 1.31 6.44
N LYS A 21 -3.07 1.69 7.37
CA LYS A 21 -3.05 3.02 7.97
C LYS A 21 -1.66 3.60 7.81
N ILE A 22 -1.60 4.94 7.71
CA ILE A 22 -0.35 5.67 7.56
C ILE A 22 -0.10 6.46 8.83
N LEU A 23 1.06 6.25 9.45
CA LEU A 23 1.52 6.98 10.61
C LEU A 23 2.94 7.46 10.37
N CYS A 24 3.15 8.78 10.32
CA CYS A 24 4.48 9.37 10.14
C CYS A 24 5.23 8.81 8.93
N GLY A 25 4.55 8.63 7.80
CA GLY A 25 5.16 8.11 6.59
C GLY A 25 5.41 6.61 6.58
N VAL A 26 4.91 5.89 7.58
CA VAL A 26 5.04 4.43 7.68
C VAL A 26 3.67 3.80 7.56
N ILE A 27 3.58 2.70 6.80
CA ILE A 27 2.32 2.04 6.48
C ILE A 27 2.23 0.71 7.23
N TYR A 28 1.10 0.54 7.95
CA TYR A 28 0.80 -0.65 8.75
C TYR A 28 -0.52 -1.26 8.29
N ARG A 29 -0.67 -2.58 8.43
CA ARG A 29 -1.98 -3.22 8.23
C ARG A 29 -2.96 -2.76 9.29
N THR A 30 -4.22 -2.62 8.90
CA THR A 30 -5.33 -2.40 9.86
C THR A 30 -5.86 -3.76 10.33
N VAL A 31 -6.72 -3.73 11.34
CA VAL A 31 -7.40 -4.95 11.81
C VAL A 31 -8.35 -5.51 10.76
N THR A 32 -8.75 -4.71 9.78
CA THR A 32 -9.64 -5.12 8.69
C THR A 32 -8.91 -5.50 7.41
N HIS A 33 -7.58 -5.62 7.47
CA HIS A 33 -6.79 -6.09 6.32
C HIS A 33 -7.23 -7.50 5.92
N GLY A 34 -7.36 -7.75 4.60
CA GLY A 34 -7.82 -9.03 4.09
C GLY A 34 -7.02 -10.24 4.57
N ASP A 35 -5.72 -10.08 4.81
CA ASP A 35 -4.83 -11.13 5.29
C ASP A 35 -4.58 -11.08 6.79
N GLY A 36 -5.32 -10.22 7.51
CA GLY A 36 -5.23 -10.12 8.95
C GLY A 36 -4.29 -9.02 9.45
N TYR A 37 -4.37 -8.74 10.75
CA TYR A 37 -3.61 -7.68 11.39
C TYR A 37 -2.19 -8.11 11.73
N ILE A 38 -1.24 -7.21 11.48
CA ILE A 38 0.15 -7.38 11.89
C ILE A 38 0.63 -6.04 12.44
N LYS A 39 1.27 -6.04 13.61
CA LYS A 39 1.80 -4.81 14.23
C LYS A 39 3.02 -4.24 13.51
N ILE A 40 3.67 -5.06 12.69
CA ILE A 40 4.95 -4.71 12.08
C ILE A 40 4.71 -3.86 10.83
N SER A 41 5.49 -2.79 10.66
CA SER A 41 5.39 -1.93 9.48
C SER A 41 5.61 -2.71 8.19
N GLN A 42 4.81 -2.43 7.16
CA GLN A 42 4.90 -3.13 5.87
C GLN A 42 5.58 -2.27 4.81
N TYR A 43 5.33 -0.96 4.84
CA TYR A 43 5.87 -0.05 3.82
C TYR A 43 6.31 1.26 4.46
N VAL A 44 7.17 1.98 3.73
CA VAL A 44 7.58 3.33 4.10
C VAL A 44 7.42 4.23 2.88
N ILE A 45 7.00 5.47 3.11
CA ILE A 45 6.79 6.46 2.06
C ILE A 45 8.02 7.38 1.97
N ARG A 46 8.58 7.52 0.76
CA ARG A 46 9.67 8.46 0.48
C ARG A 46 9.35 9.19 -0.83
N GLU A 47 9.20 10.50 -0.77
CA GLU A 47 8.99 11.34 -1.96
C GLU A 47 7.90 10.80 -2.89
N ASP A 48 6.72 10.53 -2.33
CA ASP A 48 5.56 10.03 -3.06
C ASP A 48 5.71 8.61 -3.61
N LYS A 49 6.75 7.88 -3.19
CA LYS A 49 6.92 6.48 -3.54
C LYS A 49 6.84 5.61 -2.29
N ILE A 50 6.34 4.40 -2.48
CA ILE A 50 6.10 3.47 -1.39
C ILE A 50 7.01 2.27 -1.55
N TYR A 51 7.84 2.01 -0.52
CA TYR A 51 8.83 0.93 -0.50
C TYR A 51 8.48 -0.08 0.59
N ARG A 52 8.80 -1.35 0.37
CA ARG A 52 8.69 -2.36 1.43
C ARG A 52 9.70 -2.06 2.52
N THR A 53 9.27 -2.28 3.77
CA THR A 53 10.21 -2.25 4.90
C THR A 53 10.96 -3.58 4.97
N LYS A 54 12.02 -3.63 5.78
CA LYS A 54 12.77 -4.87 6.02
C LYS A 54 11.91 -5.94 6.69
N LYS A 55 10.79 -5.54 7.27
CA LYS A 55 9.88 -6.42 8.01
C LYS A 55 8.63 -6.80 7.22
N HIS A 56 8.57 -6.41 5.95
CA HIS A 56 7.44 -6.77 5.09
C HIS A 56 7.31 -8.30 5.02
N VAL A 57 6.07 -8.79 5.04
CA VAL A 57 5.78 -10.24 5.05
C VAL A 57 6.39 -10.99 3.87
N ASP A 58 6.52 -10.32 2.71
CA ASP A 58 7.11 -10.91 1.50
C ASP A 58 8.59 -10.53 1.33
N GLY A 59 9.20 -9.92 2.35
CA GLY A 59 10.60 -9.56 2.34
C GLY A 59 10.87 -8.15 1.86
N TYR A 60 12.12 -7.73 2.05
CA TYR A 60 12.59 -6.39 1.72
C TYR A 60 12.84 -6.24 0.23
N ASN A 61 12.54 -5.04 -0.29
CA ASN A 61 12.84 -4.70 -1.67
C ASN A 61 13.30 -3.23 -1.71
N THR A 62 14.41 -2.96 -2.37
CA THR A 62 14.95 -1.60 -2.48
C THR A 62 14.27 -0.76 -3.55
N LEU A 63 13.46 -1.38 -4.41
CA LEU A 63 12.74 -0.70 -5.49
C LEU A 63 11.33 -0.33 -5.05
N PRO A 64 10.80 0.83 -5.48
CA PRO A 64 9.46 1.24 -5.07
C PRO A 64 8.40 0.29 -5.63
N GLN A 65 7.40 -0.02 -4.81
CA GLN A 65 6.30 -0.89 -5.20
C GLN A 65 5.10 -0.08 -5.68
N TYR A 66 4.91 1.11 -5.14
CA TYR A 66 3.79 2.00 -5.49
C TYR A 66 4.25 3.43 -5.56
N GLU A 67 3.45 4.26 -6.23
CA GLU A 67 3.64 5.72 -6.20
C GLU A 67 2.31 6.38 -5.85
N ILE A 68 2.40 7.53 -5.20
CA ILE A 68 1.25 8.32 -4.78
C ILE A 68 1.06 9.47 -5.77
N ARG A 69 -0.17 9.59 -6.32
CA ARG A 69 -0.57 10.71 -7.17
C ARG A 69 -1.82 11.32 -6.57
N GLY A 70 -1.66 12.48 -5.90
CA GLY A 70 -2.75 13.05 -5.15
C GLY A 70 -3.16 12.14 -4.00
N TYR A 71 -4.36 11.62 -4.01
CA TYR A 71 -4.85 10.68 -2.99
C TYR A 71 -5.01 9.26 -3.53
N LYS A 72 -4.44 8.96 -4.69
CA LYS A 72 -4.51 7.64 -5.32
C LYS A 72 -3.14 6.98 -5.32
N ILE A 73 -3.12 5.66 -5.23
CA ILE A 73 -1.89 4.87 -5.16
C ILE A 73 -1.87 3.88 -6.32
N TYR A 74 -0.80 3.96 -7.11
CA TYR A 74 -0.61 3.15 -8.33
C TYR A 74 0.61 2.24 -8.19
N ARG A 75 0.53 1.06 -8.79
CA ARG A 75 1.70 0.19 -8.88
C ARG A 75 2.75 0.79 -9.80
N THR A 76 4.02 0.66 -9.41
CA THR A 76 5.15 1.10 -10.23
C THR A 76 5.57 -0.01 -11.18
N ALA A 77 6.45 0.33 -12.13
CA ALA A 77 7.03 -0.67 -13.03
C ALA A 77 7.84 -1.73 -12.30
N THR A 78 8.30 -1.43 -11.07
CA THR A 78 9.08 -2.36 -10.26
C THR A 78 8.25 -3.15 -9.25
N HIS A 79 6.92 -2.99 -9.27
CA HIS A 79 6.01 -3.85 -8.51
C HIS A 79 6.08 -5.27 -9.08
N GLU A 80 6.00 -6.29 -8.22
CA GLU A 80 6.11 -7.68 -8.64
C GLU A 80 5.06 -8.08 -9.69
N ASN A 81 3.90 -7.43 -9.70
CA ASN A 81 2.82 -7.68 -10.66
C ASN A 81 2.84 -6.68 -11.83
N GLY A 82 3.89 -5.86 -11.93
CA GLY A 82 4.02 -4.88 -12.99
C GLY A 82 3.23 -3.60 -12.74
N PRO A 83 3.38 -2.60 -13.63
CA PRO A 83 2.72 -1.31 -13.48
C PRO A 83 1.23 -1.40 -13.75
N SER A 84 0.46 -0.45 -13.20
CA SER A 84 -0.95 -0.29 -13.50
C SER A 84 -1.26 1.19 -13.70
N GLU A 85 -2.06 1.49 -14.69
CA GLU A 85 -2.54 2.85 -14.93
C GLU A 85 -3.77 3.18 -14.09
N LEU A 86 -4.33 2.16 -13.41
CA LEU A 86 -5.48 2.31 -12.54
C LEU A 86 -5.04 2.16 -11.08
N PRO A 87 -5.58 2.99 -10.17
CA PRO A 87 -5.13 2.96 -8.77
C PRO A 87 -5.59 1.69 -8.05
N ASP A 88 -4.69 1.08 -7.29
CA ASP A 88 -5.03 -0.05 -6.44
C ASP A 88 -5.66 0.41 -5.11
N TYR A 89 -5.27 1.59 -4.62
CA TYR A 89 -5.75 2.12 -3.35
C TYR A 89 -6.07 3.60 -3.46
N ILE A 90 -6.92 4.06 -2.53
CA ILE A 90 -7.15 5.49 -2.31
C ILE A 90 -6.86 5.81 -0.85
N ILE A 91 -6.41 7.04 -0.61
CA ILE A 91 -6.09 7.55 0.72
C ILE A 91 -7.29 8.35 1.23
N ARG A 92 -7.74 8.03 2.42
CA ARG A 92 -8.82 8.80 3.07
C ARG A 92 -8.44 9.20 4.47
#